data_238e1d6d33fb3567cc221d5a1f5b5b7d
#
_entry.id   238e1d6d33fb3567cc221d5a1f5b5b7d
#
_cell.length_a   1.000
_cell.length_b   1.000
_cell.length_c   1.000
_cell.angle_alpha   90.00
_cell.angle_beta   90.00
_cell.angle_gamma   90.00
#
_symmetry.space_group_name_H-M   'P 1'
#
loop_
_entity.id
_entity.type
_entity.pdbx_description
1 polymer ?
#
loop_
_entity_poly.entity_id
_entity_poly.type
_entity_poly.pdbx_seq_one_letter_code
_entity_poly.pdbx_strand_id
1 'polypeptide(L)'
;MERPAPQQISFEGRISIDNSNAMRDRLGTALKLKPKEIDVDLSRVTSIDISGLATLVEATRTARDQGTQLRIGGIQGQVQLLLGITRLDQILDTAAGAQSA
;
A
#
# COMPACT_ATOMS: atom_id res chain seq x y z
N MET A 1 -14.45 6.51 -21.79
CA MET A 1 -14.66 7.30 -20.58
C MET A 1 -13.40 7.34 -19.75
N GLU A 2 -13.02 8.53 -19.36
CA GLU A 2 -11.78 8.67 -18.61
C GLU A 2 -11.94 8.25 -17.15
N ARG A 3 -10.90 7.65 -16.61
CA ARG A 3 -10.88 7.30 -15.21
C ARG A 3 -10.47 8.52 -14.39
N PRO A 4 -10.85 8.57 -13.10
CA PRO A 4 -10.41 9.67 -12.24
C PRO A 4 -8.89 9.81 -12.20
N ALA A 5 -8.45 11.01 -11.82
CA ALA A 5 -7.04 11.32 -11.73
C ALA A 5 -6.34 10.40 -10.74
N PRO A 6 -5.02 10.22 -10.88
CA PRO A 6 -4.25 9.43 -9.91
C PRO A 6 -4.45 9.96 -8.51
N GLN A 7 -4.50 9.04 -7.55
CA GLN A 7 -4.66 9.35 -6.14
C GLN A 7 -3.35 9.12 -5.41
N GLN A 8 -3.07 9.97 -4.44
CA GLN A 8 -1.91 9.80 -3.58
C GLN A 8 -2.37 9.73 -2.14
N ILE A 9 -1.93 8.69 -1.43
CA ILE A 9 -2.33 8.47 -0.04
C ILE A 9 -1.08 8.28 0.79
N SER A 10 -0.95 9.06 1.86
CA SER A 10 0.16 8.94 2.78
C SER A 10 -0.32 8.42 4.13
N PHE A 11 0.52 7.60 4.75
CA PHE A 11 0.30 7.14 6.11
C PHE A 11 1.54 7.49 6.93
N GLU A 12 1.36 7.61 8.25
CA GLU A 12 2.48 7.94 9.11
C GLU A 12 2.35 7.26 10.46
N GLY A 13 3.47 7.16 11.16
CA GLY A 13 3.51 6.56 12.48
C GLY A 13 3.49 5.05 12.43
N ARG A 14 3.01 4.45 13.51
CA ARG A 14 2.93 3.01 13.64
C ARG A 14 1.59 2.50 13.10
N ILE A 15 1.65 1.50 12.24
CA ILE A 15 0.43 0.86 11.73
C ILE A 15 0.32 -0.52 12.38
N SER A 16 -0.75 -0.71 13.14
CA SER A 16 -0.97 -1.93 13.91
C SER A 16 -2.43 -2.31 13.85
N ILE A 17 -2.77 -3.40 14.53
CA ILE A 17 -4.15 -3.87 14.58
C ILE A 17 -5.10 -2.80 15.13
N ASP A 18 -4.57 -1.88 15.93
CA ASP A 18 -5.40 -0.82 16.54
C ASP A 18 -5.85 0.21 15.51
N ASN A 19 -5.10 0.42 14.44
CA ASN A 19 -5.43 1.46 13.46
C ASN A 19 -5.44 0.97 12.01
N SER A 20 -5.27 -0.32 11.78
CA SER A 20 -5.27 -0.85 10.41
C SER A 20 -6.64 -0.68 9.74
N ASN A 21 -7.72 -0.61 10.52
CA ASN A 21 -9.05 -0.37 9.95
C ASN A 21 -9.16 1.02 9.32
N ALA A 22 -8.54 2.02 9.94
CA ALA A 22 -8.53 3.37 9.36
C ALA A 22 -7.77 3.36 8.03
N MET A 23 -6.66 2.63 7.99
CA MET A 23 -5.90 2.46 6.75
C MET A 23 -6.75 1.79 5.67
N ARG A 24 -7.45 0.72 6.04
CA ARG A 24 -8.32 0.00 5.12
C ARG A 24 -9.42 0.91 4.56
N ASP A 25 -10.02 1.71 5.42
CA ASP A 25 -11.09 2.62 5.00
C ASP A 25 -10.60 3.65 4.01
N ARG A 26 -9.42 4.23 4.26
CA ARG A 26 -8.86 5.22 3.36
C ARG A 26 -8.52 4.61 1.99
N LEU A 27 -7.91 3.43 1.99
CA LEU A 27 -7.60 2.73 0.76
C LEU A 27 -8.88 2.32 0.02
N GLY A 28 -9.86 1.83 0.76
CA GLY A 28 -11.14 1.43 0.17
C GLY A 28 -11.87 2.58 -0.48
N THR A 29 -11.87 3.74 0.16
CA THR A 29 -12.50 4.94 -0.40
C THR A 29 -11.85 5.33 -1.72
N ALA A 30 -10.50 5.31 -1.76
CA ALA A 30 -9.78 5.64 -2.98
C ALA A 30 -10.06 4.61 -4.08
N LEU A 31 -10.09 3.33 -3.73
CA LEU A 31 -10.33 2.26 -4.69
C LEU A 31 -11.74 2.32 -5.29
N LYS A 32 -12.72 2.76 -4.52
CA LYS A 32 -14.10 2.88 -5.01
C LYS A 32 -14.22 3.87 -6.16
N LEU A 33 -13.35 4.85 -6.20
CA LEU A 33 -13.34 5.82 -7.29
C LEU A 33 -12.78 5.24 -8.59
N LYS A 34 -12.17 4.06 -8.50
CA LYS A 34 -11.56 3.37 -9.63
C LYS A 34 -10.59 4.25 -10.41
N PRO A 35 -9.65 4.90 -9.73
CA PRO A 35 -8.67 5.74 -10.44
C PRO A 35 -7.75 4.86 -11.26
N LYS A 36 -7.04 5.49 -12.18
CA LYS A 36 -6.06 4.78 -12.99
C LYS A 36 -4.89 4.30 -12.12
N GLU A 37 -4.47 5.12 -11.18
CA GLU A 37 -3.34 4.82 -10.31
C GLU A 37 -3.59 5.29 -8.89
N ILE A 38 -3.04 4.55 -7.94
CA ILE A 38 -2.97 4.95 -6.53
C ILE A 38 -1.53 4.79 -6.09
N ASP A 39 -0.95 5.87 -5.57
CA ASP A 39 0.38 5.84 -4.98
C ASP A 39 0.24 5.92 -3.46
N VAL A 40 0.73 4.89 -2.78
CA VAL A 40 0.71 4.82 -1.32
C VAL A 40 2.11 5.16 -0.83
N ASP A 41 2.22 6.21 -0.02
CA ASP A 41 3.49 6.68 0.51
C ASP A 41 3.62 6.23 1.96
N LEU A 42 4.60 5.38 2.22
CA LEU A 42 4.90 4.87 3.56
C LEU A 42 6.18 5.48 4.14
N SER A 43 6.68 6.56 3.54
CA SER A 43 7.96 7.14 3.97
C SER A 43 7.94 7.63 5.42
N ARG A 44 6.77 7.93 5.96
CA ARG A 44 6.63 8.37 7.35
C ARG A 44 6.12 7.29 8.28
N VAL A 45 5.97 6.08 7.77
CA VAL A 45 5.55 4.94 8.60
C VAL A 45 6.79 4.41 9.31
N THR A 46 6.72 4.38 10.64
CA THR A 46 7.85 3.94 11.46
C THR A 46 7.86 2.43 11.67
N SER A 47 6.69 1.83 11.69
CA SER A 47 6.58 0.38 11.81
C SER A 47 5.22 -0.08 11.32
N ILE A 48 5.15 -1.34 10.93
CA ILE A 48 3.90 -1.95 10.47
C ILE A 48 3.87 -3.39 10.98
N ASP A 49 2.69 -3.87 11.35
CA ASP A 49 2.55 -5.28 11.73
C ASP A 49 1.81 -6.06 10.63
N ILE A 50 1.54 -7.32 10.92
CA ILE A 50 0.90 -8.21 9.93
C ILE A 50 -0.48 -7.70 9.52
N SER A 51 -1.22 -7.08 10.44
CA SER A 51 -2.55 -6.57 10.09
C SER A 51 -2.47 -5.44 9.07
N GLY A 52 -1.46 -4.58 9.18
CA GLY A 52 -1.22 -3.53 8.21
C GLY A 52 -0.79 -4.09 6.86
N LEU A 53 0.11 -5.07 6.88
CA LEU A 53 0.54 -5.71 5.64
C LEU A 53 -0.61 -6.42 4.94
N ALA A 54 -1.46 -7.11 5.71
CA ALA A 54 -2.63 -7.78 5.14
C ALA A 54 -3.57 -6.78 4.47
N THR A 55 -3.70 -5.60 5.06
CA THR A 55 -4.51 -4.54 4.49
C THR A 55 -3.95 -4.08 3.14
N LEU A 56 -2.62 -3.93 3.05
CA LEU A 56 -1.98 -3.57 1.79
C LEU A 56 -2.14 -4.64 0.72
N VAL A 57 -2.02 -5.92 1.11
CA VAL A 57 -2.20 -7.03 0.18
C VAL A 57 -3.63 -7.04 -0.35
N GLU A 58 -4.61 -6.85 0.53
CA GLU A 58 -6.02 -6.80 0.16
C GLU A 58 -6.29 -5.67 -0.82
N ALA A 59 -5.76 -4.48 -0.53
CA ALA A 59 -5.91 -3.33 -1.42
C ALA A 59 -5.27 -3.58 -2.78
N THR A 60 -4.11 -4.23 -2.79
CA THR A 60 -3.43 -4.56 -4.04
C THR A 60 -4.25 -5.50 -4.90
N ARG A 61 -4.87 -6.50 -4.28
CA ARG A 61 -5.73 -7.43 -5.01
C ARG A 61 -6.96 -6.74 -5.59
N THR A 62 -7.60 -5.92 -4.79
CA THR A 62 -8.76 -5.16 -5.26
C THR A 62 -8.39 -4.26 -6.42
N ALA A 63 -7.26 -3.56 -6.30
CA ALA A 63 -6.78 -2.68 -7.36
C ALA A 63 -6.55 -3.46 -8.65
N ARG A 64 -5.89 -4.61 -8.54
CA ARG A 64 -5.59 -5.45 -9.70
C ARG A 64 -6.87 -5.91 -10.39
N ASP A 65 -7.86 -6.32 -9.59
CA ASP A 65 -9.13 -6.84 -10.13
C ASP A 65 -9.89 -5.76 -10.90
N GLN A 66 -9.76 -4.51 -10.50
CA GLN A 66 -10.48 -3.42 -11.15
C GLN A 66 -9.61 -2.64 -12.16
N GLY A 67 -8.37 -3.05 -12.34
CA GLY A 67 -7.48 -2.40 -13.31
C GLY A 67 -6.86 -1.10 -12.82
N THR A 68 -6.81 -0.89 -11.51
CA THR A 68 -6.11 0.23 -10.91
C THR A 68 -4.68 -0.20 -10.60
N GLN A 69 -3.70 0.62 -10.96
CA GLN A 69 -2.31 0.36 -10.61
C GLN A 69 -2.04 0.95 -9.23
N LEU A 70 -1.82 0.09 -8.25
CA LEU A 70 -1.52 0.52 -6.89
C LEU A 70 -0.04 0.30 -6.63
N ARG A 71 0.67 1.37 -6.34
CA ARG A 71 2.11 1.34 -6.05
C ARG A 71 2.34 1.76 -4.62
N ILE A 72 3.36 1.17 -4.02
CA ILE A 72 3.72 1.46 -2.64
C ILE A 72 5.16 1.96 -2.62
N GLY A 73 5.34 3.19 -2.17
CA GLY A 73 6.65 3.82 -2.11
C GLY A 73 7.04 4.18 -0.69
N GLY A 74 8.31 4.61 -0.54
CA GLY A 74 8.82 5.06 0.74
C GLY A 74 9.07 3.97 1.75
N ILE A 75 9.19 2.73 1.29
CA ILE A 75 9.42 1.59 2.18
C ILE A 75 10.83 1.65 2.73
N GLN A 76 10.95 1.57 4.06
CA GLN A 76 12.23 1.67 4.72
C GLN A 76 12.16 1.04 6.11
N GLY A 77 13.35 0.80 6.70
CA GLY A 77 13.46 0.37 8.08
C GLY A 77 12.71 -0.91 8.37
N GLN A 78 11.92 -0.89 9.45
CA GLN A 78 11.19 -2.08 9.91
C GLN A 78 10.20 -2.58 8.86
N VAL A 79 9.58 -1.66 8.14
CA VAL A 79 8.61 -2.04 7.10
C VAL A 79 9.30 -2.86 6.01
N GLN A 80 10.47 -2.42 5.56
CA GLN A 80 11.24 -3.14 4.57
C GLN A 80 11.67 -4.50 5.08
N LEU A 81 12.12 -4.56 6.32
CA LEU A 81 12.54 -5.82 6.93
C LEU A 81 11.39 -6.82 6.98
N LEU A 82 10.22 -6.38 7.41
CA LEU A 82 9.07 -7.26 7.53
C LEU A 82 8.60 -7.75 6.17
N LEU A 83 8.63 -6.88 5.17
CA LEU A 83 8.28 -7.28 3.81
C LEU A 83 9.23 -8.36 3.28
N GLY A 84 10.52 -8.21 3.57
CA GLY A 84 11.50 -9.20 3.14
C GLY A 84 11.31 -10.55 3.83
N ILE A 85 11.03 -10.54 5.12
CA ILE A 85 10.84 -11.76 5.90
C ILE A 85 9.58 -12.51 5.44
N THR A 86 8.51 -11.78 5.18
CA THR A 86 7.24 -12.38 4.78
C THR A 86 7.14 -12.66 3.30
N ARG A 87 8.08 -12.15 2.51
CA ARG A 87 8.09 -12.23 1.06
C ARG A 87 6.89 -11.58 0.40
N LEU A 88 6.21 -10.70 1.11
CA LEU A 88 5.06 -9.98 0.55
C LEU A 88 5.49 -8.92 -0.46
N ASP A 89 6.77 -8.55 -0.46
CA ASP A 89 7.31 -7.66 -1.47
C ASP A 89 7.16 -8.22 -2.89
N GLN A 90 7.00 -9.52 -3.03
CA GLN A 90 6.76 -10.15 -4.34
C GLN A 90 5.32 -9.97 -4.82
N ILE A 91 4.40 -9.75 -3.88
CA ILE A 91 2.99 -9.56 -4.21
C ILE A 91 2.69 -8.08 -4.42
N LEU A 92 3.33 -7.22 -3.63
CA LEU A 92 3.09 -5.79 -3.65
C LEU A 92 3.97 -5.12 -4.72
N ASP A 93 3.39 -4.16 -5.43
CA ASP A 93 4.15 -3.36 -6.39
C ASP A 93 4.85 -2.25 -5.62
N THR A 94 6.09 -2.47 -5.26
CA THR A 94 6.84 -1.52 -4.47
C THR A 94 7.91 -0.84 -5.31
N ALA A 95 7.96 0.49 -5.20
CA ALA A 95 8.98 1.25 -5.91
C ALA A 95 10.38 0.88 -5.43
N ALA A 96 10.53 0.59 -4.13
CA ALA A 96 11.82 0.19 -3.58
C ALA A 96 12.30 -1.13 -4.17
N GLY A 97 11.38 -2.08 -4.36
CA GLY A 97 11.71 -3.36 -4.97
C GLY A 97 12.20 -3.20 -6.39
N ALA A 98 11.60 -2.31 -7.14
CA ALA A 98 12.01 -2.07 -8.51
C ALA A 98 13.43 -1.52 -8.60
N GLN A 99 13.84 -0.78 -7.59
CA GLN A 99 15.16 -0.16 -7.60
C GLN A 99 16.26 -1.12 -7.19
N SER A 100 15.95 -2.13 -6.45
CA SER A 100 16.94 -3.04 -5.93
C SER A 100 17.35 -4.10 -6.94
N ALA A 101 16.71 -4.15 -8.04
CA ALA A 101 17.01 -5.15 -9.07
C ALA A 101 18.35 -4.91 -9.75
#